data_95a978a4afd2740843169ad27a0e709a
#
_entry.id   95a978a4afd2740843169ad27a0e709a
#
_cell.length_a   1.000
_cell.length_b   1.000
_cell.length_c   1.000
_cell.angle_alpha   90.00
_cell.angle_beta   90.00
_cell.angle_gamma   90.00
#
_symmetry.space_group_name_H-M   'P 1'
#
loop_
_entity.id
_entity.type
_entity.pdbx_description
1 polymer ?
#
loop_
_entity_poly.entity_id
_entity_poly.type
_entity_poly.pdbx_seq_one_letter_code
_entity_poly.pdbx_strand_id
1 'polypeptide(L)'
;MSYTALYRKFRPDEFEDVKGQDAIVRTLKNQINADRIGHAYLFCGTRGTGKTTVAKIFAKAVNCEHPVDGSPCGECAMCKSIAAGTSMNVIEIDAASNNGVDNIREIREEVTYRPTEGKYKVYIIDEVHMLSIGAFNALLKTLEEPPEYVIFIHATTEAHKIPITILSRCQRYDFKRISIETIAARLRELIDKEGWDVEDKAVRYIAKMADGSMRDSLSLLDQCAAFYMNETLTYDHVLEVLGAVDTEVFSRLLRQLLAMDVHQVIETVDELVMQGRELSQLAADFTWYLRNLLLVKSSDNMEDVLDVSSENLALLKEEAQMIDSDTLIRYIRIFSDLTNQLKYATQKRVLLEVTLIKLCRPAMDQNKDALLDRIRAIEKQLEEGAWEAPVRERIVYASDAKEAGEPKPKPELPQALNEDVKAVAKDFRMIINEASPMLRTYLKKARLSAGEGNRLLIVLPDELSASAVATPEHKEEIQSLIEQKIGKKVEIDVRQMEAGRRFEDHFVDLENLINMEITVEDE
;
A
#
# COMPACT_ATOMS: atom_id res chain seq x y z
N MET A 1 0.79 39.84 20.96
CA MET A 1 -0.25 38.79 20.82
C MET A 1 0.48 37.50 20.50
N SER A 2 0.11 36.36 21.11
CA SER A 2 0.70 35.09 20.74
C SER A 2 0.22 34.69 19.34
N TYR A 3 1.12 34.25 18.49
CA TYR A 3 0.81 33.75 17.16
C TYR A 3 -0.17 32.56 17.23
N THR A 4 -1.19 32.59 16.39
CA THR A 4 -2.20 31.53 16.30
C THR A 4 -2.16 30.98 14.88
N ALA A 5 -1.92 29.67 14.74
CA ALA A 5 -1.83 29.01 13.43
C ALA A 5 -3.12 29.21 12.60
N LEU A 6 -2.97 29.38 11.28
CA LEU A 6 -4.07 29.70 10.37
C LEU A 6 -5.25 28.73 10.47
N TYR A 7 -5.00 27.42 10.60
CA TYR A 7 -6.07 26.41 10.71
C TYR A 7 -6.91 26.53 11.99
N ARG A 8 -6.38 27.22 13.03
CA ARG A 8 -7.14 27.56 14.25
C ARG A 8 -7.83 28.93 14.11
N LYS A 9 -7.10 29.94 13.61
CA LYS A 9 -7.59 31.30 13.43
C LYS A 9 -8.80 31.37 12.51
N PHE A 10 -8.77 30.59 11.40
CA PHE A 10 -9.82 30.59 10.37
C PHE A 10 -10.67 29.31 10.40
N ARG A 11 -10.77 28.66 11.57
CA ARG A 11 -11.68 27.54 11.73
C ARG A 11 -13.13 28.03 11.56
N PRO A 12 -13.93 27.40 10.67
CA PRO A 12 -15.32 27.74 10.47
C PRO A 12 -16.12 27.72 11.78
N ASP A 13 -16.90 28.77 12.01
CA ASP A 13 -17.78 28.92 13.16
C ASP A 13 -19.25 28.78 12.81
N GLU A 14 -19.60 28.89 11.53
CA GLU A 14 -20.94 28.81 10.95
C GLU A 14 -20.94 27.83 9.78
N PHE A 15 -22.11 27.30 9.40
CA PHE A 15 -22.23 26.37 8.29
C PHE A 15 -21.87 26.98 6.93
N GLU A 16 -22.07 28.27 6.74
CA GLU A 16 -21.76 29.04 5.53
C GLU A 16 -20.27 29.08 5.21
N ASP A 17 -19.44 28.97 6.25
CA ASP A 17 -17.99 28.96 6.12
C ASP A 17 -17.41 27.59 5.76
N VAL A 18 -18.23 26.54 5.89
CA VAL A 18 -17.80 25.17 5.57
C VAL A 18 -17.75 24.99 4.06
N LYS A 19 -16.57 24.71 3.52
CA LYS A 19 -16.34 24.56 2.07
C LYS A 19 -16.28 23.09 1.66
N GLY A 20 -16.89 22.76 0.50
CA GLY A 20 -16.80 21.45 -0.13
C GLY A 20 -17.64 20.34 0.52
N GLN A 21 -18.54 20.68 1.47
CA GLN A 21 -19.44 19.71 2.13
C GLN A 21 -20.91 20.15 2.04
N ASP A 22 -21.32 20.82 0.97
CA ASP A 22 -22.62 21.47 0.81
C ASP A 22 -23.82 20.55 1.05
N ALA A 23 -23.73 19.29 0.59
CA ALA A 23 -24.81 18.31 0.76
C ALA A 23 -25.02 17.94 2.25
N ILE A 24 -23.93 17.80 3.01
CA ILE A 24 -23.96 17.48 4.44
C ILE A 24 -24.52 18.67 5.21
N VAL A 25 -23.97 19.86 4.97
CA VAL A 25 -24.41 21.12 5.58
C VAL A 25 -25.90 21.34 5.36
N ARG A 26 -26.37 21.22 4.11
CA ARG A 26 -27.79 21.36 3.76
C ARG A 26 -28.68 20.36 4.52
N THR A 27 -28.23 19.12 4.63
CA THR A 27 -29.01 18.06 5.32
C THR A 27 -29.12 18.37 6.81
N LEU A 28 -28.01 18.77 7.47
CA LEU A 28 -27.98 19.12 8.89
C LEU A 28 -28.85 20.37 9.17
N LYS A 29 -28.75 21.42 8.35
CA LYS A 29 -29.60 22.61 8.44
C LYS A 29 -31.10 22.25 8.31
N ASN A 30 -31.46 21.40 7.36
CA ASN A 30 -32.83 20.96 7.18
C ASN A 30 -33.36 20.17 8.39
N GLN A 31 -32.53 19.33 9.03
CA GLN A 31 -32.90 18.60 10.24
C GLN A 31 -33.16 19.56 11.41
N ILE A 32 -32.33 20.58 11.57
CA ILE A 32 -32.50 21.60 12.60
C ILE A 32 -33.78 22.39 12.37
N ASN A 33 -34.01 22.86 11.14
CA ASN A 33 -35.20 23.65 10.78
C ASN A 33 -36.50 22.86 10.91
N ALA A 34 -36.46 21.54 10.67
CA ALA A 34 -37.61 20.65 10.79
C ALA A 34 -37.79 20.08 12.21
N ASP A 35 -36.95 20.44 13.18
CA ASP A 35 -36.88 19.85 14.53
C ASP A 35 -36.83 18.31 14.52
N ARG A 36 -36.09 17.73 13.53
CA ARG A 36 -35.88 16.28 13.34
C ARG A 36 -34.44 15.90 13.63
N ILE A 37 -33.99 16.22 14.84
CA ILE A 37 -32.63 15.97 15.26
C ILE A 37 -32.51 14.51 15.73
N GLY A 38 -31.56 13.75 15.15
CA GLY A 38 -31.26 12.39 15.55
C GLY A 38 -30.44 12.34 16.83
N HIS A 39 -30.43 11.21 17.52
CA HIS A 39 -29.66 11.01 18.73
C HIS A 39 -28.20 10.63 18.48
N ALA A 40 -27.86 10.09 17.30
CA ALA A 40 -26.50 9.64 16.98
C ALA A 40 -26.13 9.89 15.52
N TYR A 41 -24.98 10.51 15.32
CA TYR A 41 -24.40 10.86 14.03
C TYR A 41 -23.03 10.20 13.90
N LEU A 42 -22.69 9.79 12.68
CA LEU A 42 -21.37 9.25 12.35
C LEU A 42 -20.80 10.00 11.14
N PHE A 43 -19.77 10.81 11.37
CA PHE A 43 -19.05 11.58 10.36
C PHE A 43 -17.81 10.81 9.92
N CYS A 44 -17.85 10.29 8.70
CA CYS A 44 -16.79 9.51 8.09
C CYS A 44 -16.05 10.31 7.02
N GLY A 45 -14.75 10.10 6.86
CA GLY A 45 -13.97 10.72 5.77
C GLY A 45 -12.52 10.95 6.15
N THR A 46 -11.69 11.30 5.17
CA THR A 46 -10.25 11.53 5.38
C THR A 46 -9.99 12.66 6.38
N ARG A 47 -8.77 12.70 6.92
CA ARG A 47 -8.34 13.76 7.85
C ARG A 47 -8.49 15.14 7.19
N GLY A 48 -8.81 16.17 8.00
CA GLY A 48 -8.82 17.56 7.56
C GLY A 48 -9.98 18.01 6.67
N THR A 49 -10.99 17.14 6.43
CA THR A 49 -12.19 17.44 5.61
C THR A 49 -13.30 18.19 6.35
N GLY A 50 -13.12 18.52 7.62
CA GLY A 50 -14.05 19.33 8.40
C GLY A 50 -14.98 18.58 9.34
N LYS A 51 -14.83 17.27 9.56
CA LYS A 51 -15.70 16.42 10.41
C LYS A 51 -15.93 17.04 11.80
N THR A 52 -14.88 17.24 12.57
CA THR A 52 -14.95 17.78 13.94
C THR A 52 -15.42 19.26 13.95
N THR A 53 -15.11 20.02 12.89
CA THR A 53 -15.58 21.41 12.75
C THR A 53 -17.09 21.44 12.55
N VAL A 54 -17.62 20.64 11.62
CA VAL A 54 -19.08 20.54 11.38
C VAL A 54 -19.80 19.99 12.62
N ALA A 55 -19.18 19.01 13.33
CA ALA A 55 -19.72 18.52 14.60
C ALA A 55 -19.89 19.64 15.64
N LYS A 56 -18.89 20.52 15.78
CA LYS A 56 -18.95 21.67 16.70
C LYS A 56 -20.00 22.71 16.26
N ILE A 57 -20.08 23.02 14.98
CA ILE A 57 -21.08 23.94 14.43
C ILE A 57 -22.48 23.37 14.66
N PHE A 58 -22.68 22.06 14.41
CA PHE A 58 -23.96 21.40 14.64
C PHE A 58 -24.34 21.42 16.13
N ALA A 59 -23.39 21.09 17.03
CA ALA A 59 -23.61 21.15 18.49
C ALA A 59 -23.99 22.57 18.95
N LYS A 60 -23.38 23.61 18.35
CA LYS A 60 -23.69 25.01 18.58
C LYS A 60 -25.09 25.38 18.06
N ALA A 61 -25.44 24.91 16.86
CA ALA A 61 -26.71 25.22 16.21
C ALA A 61 -27.92 24.62 16.93
N VAL A 62 -27.83 23.34 17.39
CA VAL A 62 -28.92 22.68 18.13
C VAL A 62 -29.17 23.28 19.52
N ASN A 63 -28.18 23.94 20.10
CA ASN A 63 -28.25 24.64 21.38
C ASN A 63 -28.40 26.17 21.25
N CYS A 64 -28.43 26.68 20.01
CA CYS A 64 -28.57 28.14 19.79
C CYS A 64 -29.96 28.63 20.18
N GLU A 65 -30.01 29.75 20.87
CA GLU A 65 -31.27 30.40 21.26
C GLU A 65 -32.03 31.00 20.08
N HIS A 66 -31.28 31.49 19.07
CA HIS A 66 -31.82 32.18 17.89
C HIS A 66 -31.13 31.64 16.60
N PRO A 67 -31.35 30.38 16.20
CA PRO A 67 -30.75 29.88 14.98
C PRO A 67 -31.31 30.60 13.75
N VAL A 68 -30.44 30.94 12.81
CA VAL A 68 -30.83 31.57 11.54
C VAL A 68 -30.67 30.56 10.43
N ASP A 69 -31.75 30.16 9.80
CA ASP A 69 -31.76 29.15 8.75
C ASP A 69 -31.00 27.86 9.13
N GLY A 70 -31.17 27.41 10.39
CA GLY A 70 -30.49 26.23 10.91
C GLY A 70 -29.00 26.44 11.24
N SER A 71 -28.44 27.63 11.04
CA SER A 71 -27.07 28.00 11.42
C SER A 71 -27.06 28.67 12.81
N PRO A 72 -25.97 28.50 13.62
CA PRO A 72 -25.87 29.16 14.90
C PRO A 72 -25.71 30.67 14.73
N CYS A 73 -26.34 31.49 15.61
CA CYS A 73 -26.25 32.96 15.52
C CYS A 73 -24.88 33.53 15.90
N GLY A 74 -23.98 32.75 16.53
CA GLY A 74 -22.67 33.21 16.99
C GLY A 74 -22.67 34.19 18.20
N GLU A 75 -23.78 34.83 18.53
CA GLU A 75 -23.84 35.97 19.48
C GLU A 75 -24.51 35.65 20.82
N CYS A 76 -25.42 34.65 20.88
CA CYS A 76 -26.11 34.28 22.14
C CYS A 76 -25.14 33.68 23.16
N ALA A 77 -25.59 33.59 24.42
CA ALA A 77 -24.79 33.09 25.53
C ALA A 77 -24.29 31.67 25.25
N MET A 78 -25.16 30.81 24.73
CA MET A 78 -24.82 29.42 24.36
C MET A 78 -23.78 29.35 23.23
N CYS A 79 -23.94 30.16 22.18
CA CYS A 79 -22.95 30.16 21.08
C CYS A 79 -21.56 30.58 21.56
N LYS A 80 -21.50 31.62 22.44
CA LYS A 80 -20.22 32.11 22.99
C LYS A 80 -19.57 31.11 23.94
N SER A 81 -20.35 30.50 24.84
CA SER A 81 -19.81 29.49 25.78
C SER A 81 -19.28 28.24 25.06
N ILE A 82 -20.00 27.78 24.02
CA ILE A 82 -19.55 26.61 23.21
C ILE A 82 -18.31 26.97 22.39
N ALA A 83 -18.26 28.17 21.78
CA ALA A 83 -17.08 28.63 21.04
C ALA A 83 -15.85 28.79 21.94
N ALA A 84 -16.04 29.25 23.18
CA ALA A 84 -14.98 29.37 24.18
C ALA A 84 -14.56 28.04 24.82
N GLY A 85 -15.29 26.92 24.53
CA GLY A 85 -15.02 25.60 25.13
C GLY A 85 -15.35 25.54 26.65
N THR A 86 -16.17 26.45 27.15
CA THR A 86 -16.56 26.53 28.58
C THR A 86 -17.92 25.90 28.86
N SER A 87 -18.66 25.53 27.83
CA SER A 87 -19.97 24.88 27.97
C SER A 87 -19.85 23.45 28.49
N MET A 88 -20.55 23.12 29.56
CA MET A 88 -20.67 21.77 30.09
C MET A 88 -21.63 20.88 29.26
N ASN A 89 -22.34 21.48 28.31
CA ASN A 89 -23.31 20.75 27.47
C ASN A 89 -22.72 20.21 26.17
N VAL A 90 -21.54 20.67 25.78
CA VAL A 90 -20.83 20.16 24.57
C VAL A 90 -19.47 19.64 25.01
N ILE A 91 -19.36 18.33 25.06
CA ILE A 91 -18.19 17.60 25.55
C ILE A 91 -17.46 17.01 24.35
N GLU A 92 -16.22 17.43 24.13
CA GLU A 92 -15.34 16.91 23.08
C GLU A 92 -14.36 15.91 23.69
N ILE A 93 -14.32 14.71 23.13
CA ILE A 93 -13.50 13.60 23.59
C ILE A 93 -12.67 13.11 22.41
N ASP A 94 -11.36 13.12 22.57
CA ASP A 94 -10.44 12.48 21.64
C ASP A 94 -10.27 11.02 22.05
N ALA A 95 -10.78 10.10 21.25
CA ALA A 95 -10.69 8.67 21.52
C ALA A 95 -9.26 8.13 21.44
N ALA A 96 -8.32 8.83 20.79
CA ALA A 96 -6.92 8.43 20.80
C ALA A 96 -6.30 8.54 22.21
N SER A 97 -6.72 9.55 22.98
CA SER A 97 -6.27 9.79 24.36
C SER A 97 -7.17 9.12 25.40
N ASN A 98 -8.46 8.87 25.07
CA ASN A 98 -9.49 8.38 25.98
C ASN A 98 -10.17 7.13 25.43
N ASN A 99 -9.40 6.05 25.17
CA ASN A 99 -9.89 4.82 24.55
C ASN A 99 -10.41 3.77 25.54
N GLY A 100 -10.27 4.02 26.84
CA GLY A 100 -10.62 3.09 27.92
C GLY A 100 -12.12 2.89 28.12
N VAL A 101 -12.49 1.72 28.65
CA VAL A 101 -13.89 1.40 29.02
C VAL A 101 -14.39 2.33 30.13
N ASP A 102 -13.51 2.71 31.05
CA ASP A 102 -13.87 3.49 32.22
C ASP A 102 -14.24 4.93 31.84
N ASN A 103 -13.52 5.55 30.91
CA ASN A 103 -13.88 6.87 30.40
C ASN A 103 -15.29 6.88 29.76
N ILE A 104 -15.63 5.81 29.06
CA ILE A 104 -16.97 5.68 28.44
C ILE A 104 -18.04 5.36 29.50
N ARG A 105 -17.71 4.66 30.58
CA ARG A 105 -18.62 4.46 31.71
C ARG A 105 -18.94 5.78 32.43
N GLU A 106 -17.95 6.65 32.62
CA GLU A 106 -18.17 8.00 33.17
C GLU A 106 -19.14 8.79 32.28
N ILE A 107 -18.94 8.80 30.97
CA ILE A 107 -19.87 9.42 30.03
C ILE A 107 -21.27 8.85 30.19
N ARG A 108 -21.42 7.53 30.31
CA ARG A 108 -22.72 6.88 30.50
C ARG A 108 -23.42 7.30 31.80
N GLU A 109 -22.68 7.54 32.85
CA GLU A 109 -23.22 8.07 34.11
C GLU A 109 -23.62 9.55 33.94
N GLU A 110 -22.80 10.34 33.30
CA GLU A 110 -23.08 11.76 33.03
C GLU A 110 -24.27 11.98 32.10
N VAL A 111 -24.54 11.07 31.16
CA VAL A 111 -25.68 11.10 30.23
C VAL A 111 -27.02 11.11 30.98
N THR A 112 -27.09 10.57 32.18
CA THR A 112 -28.33 10.54 32.98
C THR A 112 -28.77 11.93 33.49
N TYR A 113 -27.83 12.89 33.52
CA TYR A 113 -28.10 14.24 34.01
C TYR A 113 -28.48 15.15 32.83
N ARG A 114 -29.63 15.82 32.97
CA ARG A 114 -30.10 16.79 31.98
C ARG A 114 -29.15 17.98 31.86
N PRO A 115 -29.09 18.63 30.68
CA PRO A 115 -28.31 19.86 30.51
C PRO A 115 -28.84 20.93 31.47
N THR A 116 -27.92 21.70 32.04
CA THR A 116 -28.25 22.86 32.92
C THR A 116 -28.65 24.09 32.12
N GLU A 117 -28.11 24.23 30.92
CA GLU A 117 -28.35 25.29 29.97
C GLU A 117 -28.54 24.69 28.58
N GLY A 118 -29.30 25.36 27.68
CA GLY A 118 -29.56 24.87 26.34
C GLY A 118 -30.53 23.68 26.26
N LYS A 119 -30.70 23.11 25.07
CA LYS A 119 -31.66 22.02 24.80
C LYS A 119 -31.03 20.65 24.87
N TYR A 120 -29.81 20.53 24.38
CA TYR A 120 -29.15 19.22 24.18
C TYR A 120 -27.78 19.14 24.86
N LYS A 121 -27.47 17.97 25.38
CA LYS A 121 -26.14 17.58 25.81
C LYS A 121 -25.48 16.82 24.67
N VAL A 122 -24.41 17.35 24.10
CA VAL A 122 -23.77 16.84 22.89
C VAL A 122 -22.40 16.27 23.23
N TYR A 123 -22.18 15.01 22.90
CA TYR A 123 -20.90 14.34 23.02
C TYR A 123 -20.28 14.20 21.62
N ILE A 124 -19.16 14.87 21.39
CA ILE A 124 -18.37 14.75 20.17
C ILE A 124 -17.19 13.81 20.46
N ILE A 125 -17.19 12.63 19.86
CA ILE A 125 -16.11 11.64 20.02
C ILE A 125 -15.31 11.63 18.72
N ASP A 126 -14.13 12.24 18.77
CA ASP A 126 -13.24 12.30 17.61
C ASP A 126 -12.37 11.04 17.55
N GLU A 127 -12.02 10.62 16.33
CA GLU A 127 -11.31 9.38 16.01
C GLU A 127 -11.87 8.13 16.74
N VAL A 128 -13.20 8.03 16.75
CA VAL A 128 -13.95 7.01 17.49
C VAL A 128 -13.48 5.57 17.22
N HIS A 129 -12.87 5.30 16.07
CA HIS A 129 -12.29 3.99 15.73
C HIS A 129 -11.14 3.57 16.66
N MET A 130 -10.58 4.49 17.45
CA MET A 130 -9.53 4.22 18.45
C MET A 130 -10.08 3.65 19.75
N LEU A 131 -11.40 3.68 19.96
CA LEU A 131 -12.02 3.10 21.15
C LEU A 131 -11.80 1.58 21.20
N SER A 132 -11.60 1.06 22.42
CA SER A 132 -11.56 -0.37 22.64
C SER A 132 -12.93 -1.02 22.39
N ILE A 133 -12.94 -2.32 22.09
CA ILE A 133 -14.19 -3.09 21.89
C ILE A 133 -15.07 -3.00 23.13
N GLY A 134 -14.48 -3.02 24.33
CA GLY A 134 -15.21 -2.85 25.58
C GLY A 134 -15.86 -1.47 25.72
N ALA A 135 -15.19 -0.40 25.24
CA ALA A 135 -15.72 0.96 25.23
C ALA A 135 -16.92 1.08 24.26
N PHE A 136 -16.81 0.51 23.06
CA PHE A 136 -17.95 0.42 22.13
C PHE A 136 -19.16 -0.29 22.76
N ASN A 137 -18.94 -1.43 23.41
CA ASN A 137 -20.01 -2.17 24.07
C ASN A 137 -20.66 -1.37 25.22
N ALA A 138 -19.89 -0.54 25.92
CA ALA A 138 -20.43 0.34 26.97
C ALA A 138 -21.35 1.43 26.41
N LEU A 139 -21.09 1.92 25.19
CA LEU A 139 -21.94 2.91 24.49
C LEU A 139 -23.24 2.31 23.94
N LEU A 140 -23.27 1.02 23.60
CA LEU A 140 -24.42 0.41 22.92
C LEU A 140 -25.75 0.65 23.65
N LYS A 141 -25.76 0.45 24.97
CA LYS A 141 -26.98 0.62 25.77
C LYS A 141 -27.55 2.04 25.68
N THR A 142 -26.68 3.06 25.69
CA THR A 142 -27.08 4.46 25.60
C THR A 142 -27.50 4.84 24.18
N LEU A 143 -26.92 4.20 23.16
CA LEU A 143 -27.32 4.39 21.76
C LEU A 143 -28.63 3.67 21.40
N GLU A 144 -29.00 2.61 22.14
CA GLU A 144 -30.27 1.89 21.98
C GLU A 144 -31.43 2.63 22.63
N GLU A 145 -31.21 3.16 23.83
CA GLU A 145 -32.20 3.89 24.64
C GLU A 145 -31.67 5.26 25.03
N PRO A 146 -31.48 6.18 24.07
CA PRO A 146 -30.89 7.49 24.34
C PRO A 146 -31.92 8.39 25.06
N PRO A 147 -31.48 9.18 26.08
CA PRO A 147 -32.32 10.25 26.58
C PRO A 147 -32.62 11.29 25.47
N GLU A 148 -33.80 11.83 25.44
CA GLU A 148 -34.27 12.77 24.40
C GLU A 148 -33.39 14.03 24.23
N TYR A 149 -32.65 14.38 25.27
CA TYR A 149 -31.77 15.55 25.32
C TYR A 149 -30.30 15.25 25.00
N VAL A 150 -29.96 14.02 24.56
CA VAL A 150 -28.57 13.62 24.31
C VAL A 150 -28.34 13.38 22.83
N ILE A 151 -27.23 13.93 22.33
CA ILE A 151 -26.77 13.73 20.96
C ILE A 151 -25.34 13.23 20.99
N PHE A 152 -25.08 12.12 20.30
CA PHE A 152 -23.74 11.61 20.05
C PHE A 152 -23.30 11.97 18.63
N ILE A 153 -22.10 12.51 18.48
CA ILE A 153 -21.48 12.78 17.17
C ILE A 153 -20.13 12.06 17.16
N HIS A 154 -20.08 10.96 16.45
CA HIS A 154 -18.87 10.18 16.25
C HIS A 154 -18.17 10.67 14.99
N ALA A 155 -16.89 11.01 15.06
CA ALA A 155 -16.07 11.34 13.92
C ALA A 155 -14.97 10.28 13.73
N THR A 156 -14.70 9.88 12.47
CA THR A 156 -13.70 8.86 12.18
C THR A 156 -13.08 9.06 10.81
N THR A 157 -11.80 8.70 10.71
CA THR A 157 -11.10 8.52 9.43
C THR A 157 -11.22 7.10 8.89
N GLU A 158 -11.56 6.10 9.73
CA GLU A 158 -11.57 4.68 9.40
C GLU A 158 -12.91 4.01 9.76
N ALA A 159 -13.93 4.28 8.96
CA ALA A 159 -15.29 3.76 9.19
C ALA A 159 -15.35 2.21 9.20
N HIS A 160 -14.43 1.53 8.51
CA HIS A 160 -14.39 0.08 8.45
C HIS A 160 -13.99 -0.61 9.76
N LYS A 161 -13.37 0.14 10.69
CA LYS A 161 -13.00 -0.36 12.02
C LYS A 161 -14.12 -0.27 13.04
N ILE A 162 -15.23 0.41 12.72
CA ILE A 162 -16.35 0.59 13.64
C ILE A 162 -17.26 -0.63 13.60
N PRO A 163 -17.66 -1.18 14.77
CA PRO A 163 -18.58 -2.32 14.83
C PRO A 163 -19.91 -2.03 14.15
N ILE A 164 -20.44 -3.01 13.42
CA ILE A 164 -21.72 -2.89 12.70
C ILE A 164 -22.89 -2.54 13.64
N THR A 165 -22.81 -2.95 14.90
CA THR A 165 -23.79 -2.64 15.95
C THR A 165 -23.89 -1.16 16.25
N ILE A 166 -22.79 -0.40 16.14
CA ILE A 166 -22.76 1.06 16.26
C ILE A 166 -23.23 1.70 14.95
N LEU A 167 -22.71 1.22 13.80
CA LEU A 167 -23.08 1.74 12.49
C LEU A 167 -24.59 1.73 12.24
N SER A 168 -25.29 0.67 12.67
CA SER A 168 -26.75 0.52 12.48
C SER A 168 -27.60 1.50 13.30
N ARG A 169 -27.01 2.17 14.31
CA ARG A 169 -27.69 3.11 15.20
C ARG A 169 -27.35 4.57 14.96
N CYS A 170 -26.40 4.81 14.05
CA CYS A 170 -25.95 6.16 13.72
C CYS A 170 -26.42 6.60 12.34
N GLN A 171 -26.77 7.85 12.20
CA GLN A 171 -26.95 8.48 10.89
C GLN A 171 -25.56 8.76 10.30
N ARG A 172 -25.23 8.11 9.19
CA ARG A 172 -23.92 8.22 8.56
C ARG A 172 -23.86 9.35 7.57
N TYR A 173 -22.76 10.14 7.63
CA TYR A 173 -22.42 11.23 6.73
C TYR A 173 -20.99 11.05 6.23
N ASP A 174 -20.84 10.89 4.91
CA ASP A 174 -19.56 10.66 4.28
C ASP A 174 -18.98 11.99 3.76
N PHE A 175 -17.98 12.52 4.45
CA PHE A 175 -17.23 13.72 4.09
C PHE A 175 -16.30 13.40 2.92
N LYS A 176 -16.45 14.16 1.86
CA LYS A 176 -15.65 14.01 0.65
C LYS A 176 -14.34 14.78 0.77
N ARG A 177 -13.33 14.35 0.02
CA ARG A 177 -12.15 15.18 -0.22
C ARG A 177 -12.58 16.47 -0.90
N ILE A 178 -11.99 17.58 -0.48
CA ILE A 178 -12.30 18.90 -1.02
C ILE A 178 -11.52 19.07 -2.32
N SER A 179 -12.15 19.62 -3.37
CA SER A 179 -11.48 19.82 -4.65
C SER A 179 -10.35 20.86 -4.54
N ILE A 180 -9.36 20.73 -5.41
CA ILE A 180 -8.20 21.64 -5.46
C ILE A 180 -8.69 23.08 -5.66
N GLU A 181 -9.67 23.29 -6.54
CA GLU A 181 -10.24 24.60 -6.84
C GLU A 181 -10.89 25.24 -5.60
N THR A 182 -11.65 24.42 -4.85
CA THR A 182 -12.31 24.90 -3.62
C THR A 182 -11.28 25.26 -2.54
N ILE A 183 -10.22 24.44 -2.39
CA ILE A 183 -9.13 24.72 -1.46
C ILE A 183 -8.39 25.99 -1.90
N ALA A 184 -8.00 26.09 -3.17
CA ALA A 184 -7.26 27.23 -3.71
C ALA A 184 -8.06 28.54 -3.56
N ALA A 185 -9.38 28.52 -3.85
CA ALA A 185 -10.24 29.67 -3.66
C ALA A 185 -10.28 30.09 -2.18
N ARG A 186 -10.38 29.14 -1.25
CA ARG A 186 -10.35 29.45 0.18
C ARG A 186 -9.00 29.99 0.65
N LEU A 187 -7.91 29.41 0.17
CA LEU A 187 -6.56 29.92 0.47
C LEU A 187 -6.39 31.33 -0.02
N ARG A 188 -6.84 31.66 -1.25
CA ARG A 188 -6.79 33.02 -1.81
C ARG A 188 -7.55 34.01 -0.95
N GLU A 189 -8.80 33.71 -0.55
CA GLU A 189 -9.59 34.52 0.37
C GLU A 189 -8.85 34.86 1.67
N LEU A 190 -8.12 33.87 2.23
CA LEU A 190 -7.38 34.02 3.47
C LEU A 190 -6.07 34.78 3.29
N ILE A 191 -5.36 34.56 2.19
CA ILE A 191 -4.17 35.32 1.79
C ILE A 191 -4.51 36.82 1.67
N ASP A 192 -5.62 37.14 1.03
CA ASP A 192 -6.09 38.53 0.89
C ASP A 192 -6.42 39.14 2.26
N LYS A 193 -7.03 38.35 3.18
CA LYS A 193 -7.33 38.80 4.55
C LYS A 193 -6.07 39.03 5.40
N GLU A 194 -5.02 38.25 5.21
CA GLU A 194 -3.74 38.41 5.91
C GLU A 194 -2.83 39.46 5.23
N GLY A 195 -3.16 39.89 4.01
CA GLY A 195 -2.38 40.85 3.24
C GLY A 195 -1.07 40.29 2.72
N TRP A 196 -1.03 39.00 2.45
CA TRP A 196 0.17 38.33 1.90
C TRP A 196 0.17 38.42 0.38
N ASP A 197 1.37 38.44 -0.19
CA ASP A 197 1.58 38.36 -1.64
C ASP A 197 2.03 36.95 -2.02
N VAL A 198 1.17 36.20 -2.74
CA VAL A 198 1.39 34.79 -3.08
C VAL A 198 0.96 34.55 -4.52
N GLU A 199 1.83 33.93 -5.32
CA GLU A 199 1.53 33.53 -6.68
C GLU A 199 0.38 32.54 -6.78
N ASP A 200 -0.45 32.63 -7.84
CA ASP A 200 -1.56 31.69 -8.06
C ASP A 200 -1.08 30.25 -8.28
N LYS A 201 0.08 30.06 -8.92
CA LYS A 201 0.70 28.75 -9.09
C LYS A 201 1.09 28.14 -7.72
N ALA A 202 1.63 28.94 -6.82
CA ALA A 202 1.97 28.55 -5.45
C ALA A 202 0.74 28.10 -4.65
N VAL A 203 -0.35 28.87 -4.71
CA VAL A 203 -1.62 28.56 -4.05
C VAL A 203 -2.20 27.24 -4.56
N ARG A 204 -2.24 27.04 -5.88
CA ARG A 204 -2.70 25.78 -6.48
C ARG A 204 -1.85 24.59 -6.08
N TYR A 205 -0.54 24.77 -6.02
CA TYR A 205 0.38 23.71 -5.61
C TYR A 205 0.17 23.32 -4.13
N ILE A 206 0.04 24.29 -3.23
CA ILE A 206 -0.29 24.03 -1.82
C ILE A 206 -1.64 23.28 -1.71
N ALA A 207 -2.65 23.71 -2.46
CA ALA A 207 -3.95 23.04 -2.50
C ALA A 207 -3.86 21.58 -2.98
N LYS A 208 -3.00 21.30 -3.97
CA LYS A 208 -2.73 19.96 -4.48
C LYS A 208 -2.02 19.08 -3.44
N MET A 209 -0.98 19.61 -2.80
CA MET A 209 -0.21 18.89 -1.77
C MET A 209 -1.04 18.53 -0.54
N ALA A 210 -2.09 19.28 -0.27
CA ALA A 210 -3.03 19.04 0.83
C ALA A 210 -3.96 17.82 0.62
N ASP A 211 -3.97 17.20 -0.55
CA ASP A 211 -4.73 15.98 -0.88
C ASP A 211 -6.20 16.00 -0.41
N GLY A 212 -6.89 17.14 -0.63
CA GLY A 212 -8.29 17.33 -0.26
C GLY A 212 -8.54 17.66 1.20
N SER A 213 -7.50 17.98 1.97
CA SER A 213 -7.56 18.40 3.38
C SER A 213 -7.43 19.91 3.51
N MET A 214 -8.49 20.60 3.92
CA MET A 214 -8.44 22.04 4.20
C MET A 214 -7.51 22.39 5.37
N ARG A 215 -7.46 21.53 6.40
CA ARG A 215 -6.58 21.74 7.55
C ARG A 215 -5.10 21.69 7.15
N ASP A 216 -4.73 20.69 6.35
CA ASP A 216 -3.35 20.50 5.95
C ASP A 216 -2.93 21.59 4.96
N SER A 217 -3.85 22.06 4.06
CA SER A 217 -3.57 23.18 3.16
C SER A 217 -3.25 24.48 3.91
N LEU A 218 -4.01 24.77 4.98
CA LEU A 218 -3.74 25.93 5.83
C LEU A 218 -2.43 25.78 6.61
N SER A 219 -2.09 24.58 7.05
CA SER A 219 -0.82 24.32 7.74
C SER A 219 0.37 24.46 6.80
N LEU A 220 0.26 23.97 5.55
CA LEU A 220 1.30 24.11 4.53
C LEU A 220 1.50 25.57 4.13
N LEU A 221 0.39 26.33 3.94
CA LEU A 221 0.48 27.77 3.66
C LEU A 221 1.16 28.53 4.80
N ASP A 222 0.80 28.20 6.03
CA ASP A 222 1.36 28.79 7.25
C ASP A 222 2.87 28.53 7.36
N GLN A 223 3.29 27.31 7.06
CA GLN A 223 4.70 26.91 7.02
C GLN A 223 5.48 27.69 5.96
N CYS A 224 4.96 27.79 4.73
CA CYS A 224 5.61 28.55 3.65
C CYS A 224 5.70 30.03 3.97
N ALA A 225 4.61 30.64 4.49
CA ALA A 225 4.59 32.05 4.88
C ALA A 225 5.53 32.37 6.05
N ALA A 226 5.71 31.44 6.98
CA ALA A 226 6.66 31.59 8.07
C ALA A 226 8.12 31.54 7.61
N PHE A 227 8.41 30.77 6.56
CA PHE A 227 9.77 30.63 6.02
C PHE A 227 10.18 31.88 5.22
N TYR A 228 9.28 32.41 4.37
CA TYR A 228 9.50 33.60 3.53
C TYR A 228 8.71 34.81 4.05
N MET A 229 8.99 35.18 5.30
CA MET A 229 8.28 36.28 5.96
C MET A 229 8.55 37.64 5.28
N ASN A 230 7.48 38.35 4.86
CA ASN A 230 7.52 39.62 4.16
C ASN A 230 8.09 39.59 2.71
N GLU A 231 8.21 38.43 2.12
CA GLU A 231 8.56 38.27 0.70
C GLU A 231 7.35 37.78 -0.09
N THR A 232 7.34 38.01 -1.40
CA THR A 232 6.37 37.36 -2.30
C THR A 232 6.58 35.86 -2.29
N LEU A 233 5.58 35.08 -1.92
CA LEU A 233 5.66 33.63 -1.93
C LEU A 233 5.49 33.11 -3.37
N THR A 234 6.61 32.82 -4.02
CA THR A 234 6.64 32.29 -5.38
C THR A 234 6.42 30.79 -5.39
N TYR A 235 6.14 30.23 -6.56
CA TYR A 235 6.04 28.78 -6.75
C TYR A 235 7.33 28.05 -6.33
N ASP A 236 8.51 28.60 -6.68
CA ASP A 236 9.81 28.02 -6.36
C ASP A 236 10.07 28.00 -4.84
N HIS A 237 9.69 29.07 -4.14
CA HIS A 237 9.74 29.14 -2.67
C HIS A 237 8.91 28.01 -2.02
N VAL A 238 7.72 27.74 -2.55
CA VAL A 238 6.86 26.68 -2.04
C VAL A 238 7.45 25.30 -2.30
N LEU A 239 8.05 25.07 -3.48
CA LEU A 239 8.76 23.82 -3.78
C LEU A 239 9.92 23.57 -2.80
N GLU A 240 10.70 24.62 -2.50
CA GLU A 240 11.81 24.52 -1.57
C GLU A 240 11.35 24.12 -0.15
N VAL A 241 10.35 24.83 0.38
CA VAL A 241 9.83 24.62 1.75
C VAL A 241 9.14 23.25 1.91
N LEU A 242 8.33 22.87 0.92
CA LEU A 242 7.58 21.62 1.01
C LEU A 242 8.40 20.40 0.60
N GLY A 243 9.65 20.62 0.20
CA GLY A 243 10.54 19.54 -0.13
C GLY A 243 10.15 18.78 -1.39
N ALA A 244 9.35 19.39 -2.26
CA ALA A 244 8.99 18.78 -3.54
C ALA A 244 10.24 18.63 -4.41
N VAL A 245 10.42 17.45 -4.96
CA VAL A 245 11.48 17.20 -5.93
C VAL A 245 11.04 17.78 -7.25
N ASP A 246 11.89 18.61 -7.86
CA ASP A 246 11.63 19.18 -9.17
C ASP A 246 11.45 18.04 -10.21
N THR A 247 10.52 18.24 -11.14
CA THR A 247 10.26 17.31 -12.24
C THR A 247 11.54 16.99 -13.02
N GLU A 248 12.48 17.93 -13.09
CA GLU A 248 13.80 17.73 -13.74
C GLU A 248 14.64 16.65 -13.05
N VAL A 249 14.59 16.55 -11.74
CA VAL A 249 15.32 15.51 -10.99
C VAL A 249 14.73 14.13 -11.27
N PHE A 250 13.41 14.04 -11.35
CA PHE A 250 12.74 12.79 -11.72
C PHE A 250 13.02 12.39 -13.18
N SER A 251 13.04 13.36 -14.09
CA SER A 251 13.46 13.18 -15.47
C SER A 251 14.88 12.62 -15.53
N ARG A 252 15.82 13.24 -14.83
CA ARG A 252 17.21 12.78 -14.74
C ARG A 252 17.29 11.35 -14.18
N LEU A 253 16.60 11.07 -13.09
CA LEU A 253 16.58 9.74 -12.46
C LEU A 253 16.01 8.68 -13.42
N LEU A 254 14.92 8.99 -14.12
CA LEU A 254 14.34 8.08 -15.12
C LEU A 254 15.33 7.77 -16.25
N ARG A 255 15.97 8.79 -16.83
CA ARG A 255 16.96 8.62 -17.90
C ARG A 255 18.15 7.78 -17.44
N GLN A 256 18.64 7.98 -16.22
CA GLN A 256 19.71 7.18 -15.62
C GLN A 256 19.29 5.72 -15.39
N LEU A 257 18.04 5.47 -14.95
CA LEU A 257 17.48 4.12 -14.82
C LEU A 257 17.38 3.41 -16.18
N LEU A 258 16.91 4.12 -17.21
CA LEU A 258 16.82 3.58 -18.58
C LEU A 258 18.20 3.31 -19.18
N ALA A 259 19.19 4.14 -18.86
CA ALA A 259 20.59 3.93 -19.24
C ALA A 259 21.28 2.80 -18.43
N MET A 260 20.59 2.24 -17.41
CA MET A 260 21.14 1.21 -16.50
C MET A 260 22.43 1.66 -15.77
N ASP A 261 22.62 2.97 -15.59
CA ASP A 261 23.80 3.54 -14.92
C ASP A 261 23.58 3.60 -13.41
N VAL A 262 24.03 2.53 -12.72
CA VAL A 262 23.93 2.42 -11.26
C VAL A 262 24.66 3.54 -10.55
N HIS A 263 25.82 3.98 -11.05
CA HIS A 263 26.63 5.00 -10.38
C HIS A 263 25.89 6.33 -10.33
N GLN A 264 25.40 6.82 -11.46
CA GLN A 264 24.68 8.10 -11.54
C GLN A 264 23.35 8.07 -10.76
N VAL A 265 22.65 6.95 -10.77
CA VAL A 265 21.41 6.78 -9.97
C VAL A 265 21.69 6.95 -8.47
N ILE A 266 22.74 6.30 -7.96
CA ILE A 266 23.10 6.40 -6.54
C ILE A 266 23.59 7.79 -6.18
N GLU A 267 24.36 8.43 -7.06
CA GLU A 267 24.83 9.81 -6.87
C GLU A 267 23.66 10.80 -6.80
N THR A 268 22.67 10.66 -7.67
CA THR A 268 21.43 11.48 -7.62
C THR A 268 20.65 11.26 -6.32
N VAL A 269 20.58 10.02 -5.82
CA VAL A 269 19.96 9.75 -4.50
C VAL A 269 20.76 10.39 -3.37
N ASP A 270 22.08 10.34 -3.43
CA ASP A 270 22.95 10.98 -2.44
C ASP A 270 22.73 12.50 -2.40
N GLU A 271 22.67 13.17 -3.55
CA GLU A 271 22.35 14.60 -3.65
C GLU A 271 21.03 14.92 -2.92
N LEU A 272 19.96 14.13 -3.16
CA LEU A 272 18.65 14.33 -2.56
C LEU A 272 18.66 14.10 -1.04
N VAL A 273 19.40 13.09 -0.59
CA VAL A 273 19.59 12.83 0.85
C VAL A 273 20.34 13.97 1.54
N MET A 274 21.39 14.49 0.90
CA MET A 274 22.15 15.63 1.43
C MET A 274 21.32 16.92 1.47
N GLN A 275 20.35 17.08 0.58
CA GLN A 275 19.37 18.16 0.62
C GLN A 275 18.30 17.98 1.72
N GLY A 276 18.35 16.89 2.48
CA GLY A 276 17.41 16.61 3.57
C GLY A 276 16.03 16.09 3.11
N ARG A 277 15.91 15.56 1.89
CA ARG A 277 14.66 15.03 1.36
C ARG A 277 14.22 13.75 2.07
N GLU A 278 12.94 13.63 2.38
CA GLU A 278 12.37 12.43 3.01
C GLU A 278 12.20 11.33 1.96
N LEU A 279 12.85 10.19 2.17
CA LEU A 279 12.94 9.11 1.17
C LEU A 279 11.62 8.43 0.86
N SER A 280 10.69 8.37 1.82
CA SER A 280 9.36 7.80 1.59
C SER A 280 8.52 8.74 0.70
N GLN A 281 8.68 10.05 0.89
CA GLN A 281 8.03 11.05 0.04
C GLN A 281 8.63 11.03 -1.36
N LEU A 282 9.95 10.97 -1.48
CA LEU A 282 10.65 10.83 -2.76
C LEU A 282 10.12 9.64 -3.59
N ALA A 283 9.97 8.47 -2.94
CA ALA A 283 9.44 7.28 -3.61
C ALA A 283 7.97 7.44 -4.04
N ALA A 284 7.16 8.11 -3.21
CA ALA A 284 5.77 8.40 -3.55
C ALA A 284 5.66 9.39 -4.72
N ASP A 285 6.44 10.47 -4.70
CA ASP A 285 6.45 11.50 -5.74
C ASP A 285 6.96 10.94 -7.07
N PHE A 286 7.99 10.08 -7.04
CA PHE A 286 8.46 9.39 -8.24
C PHE A 286 7.42 8.42 -8.79
N THR A 287 6.65 7.74 -7.93
CA THR A 287 5.51 6.92 -8.36
C THR A 287 4.45 7.76 -9.09
N TRP A 288 4.15 8.96 -8.58
CA TRP A 288 3.24 9.90 -9.24
C TRP A 288 3.77 10.39 -10.59
N TYR A 289 5.06 10.67 -10.67
CA TYR A 289 5.72 11.05 -11.92
C TYR A 289 5.60 9.94 -12.99
N LEU A 290 5.90 8.69 -12.63
CA LEU A 290 5.76 7.53 -13.52
C LEU A 290 4.30 7.31 -13.95
N ARG A 291 3.34 7.48 -13.03
CA ARG A 291 1.91 7.42 -13.35
C ARG A 291 1.51 8.50 -14.35
N ASN A 292 2.03 9.72 -14.22
CA ASN A 292 1.75 10.80 -15.17
C ASN A 292 2.30 10.48 -16.56
N LEU A 293 3.50 9.90 -16.66
CA LEU A 293 4.06 9.40 -17.92
C LEU A 293 3.16 8.33 -18.56
N LEU A 294 2.65 7.38 -17.75
CA LEU A 294 1.74 6.33 -18.24
C LEU A 294 0.42 6.92 -18.77
N LEU A 295 -0.13 7.92 -18.12
CA LEU A 295 -1.35 8.61 -18.56
C LEU A 295 -1.13 9.36 -19.87
N VAL A 296 -0.03 10.10 -19.98
CA VAL A 296 0.36 10.81 -21.23
C VAL A 296 0.51 9.83 -22.38
N LYS A 297 1.08 8.64 -22.13
CA LYS A 297 1.25 7.60 -23.15
C LYS A 297 -0.06 6.92 -23.55
N SER A 298 -1.03 6.86 -22.65
CA SER A 298 -2.28 6.11 -22.86
C SER A 298 -3.37 6.90 -23.57
N SER A 299 -3.31 8.25 -23.60
CA SER A 299 -4.34 9.09 -24.22
C SER A 299 -3.81 10.48 -24.56
N ASP A 300 -4.16 10.97 -25.75
CA ASP A 300 -3.74 12.27 -26.28
C ASP A 300 -4.43 13.49 -25.61
N ASN A 301 -5.58 13.29 -24.94
CA ASN A 301 -6.40 14.37 -24.36
C ASN A 301 -6.39 14.38 -22.81
N MET A 302 -5.25 14.09 -22.18
CA MET A 302 -5.14 14.07 -20.71
C MET A 302 -4.66 15.39 -20.09
N GLU A 303 -4.60 16.47 -20.87
CA GLU A 303 -4.11 17.80 -20.40
C GLU A 303 -4.93 18.33 -19.22
N ASP A 304 -6.24 18.09 -19.23
CA ASP A 304 -7.16 18.52 -18.15
C ASP A 304 -7.06 17.63 -16.87
N VAL A 305 -6.46 16.44 -16.99
CA VAL A 305 -6.31 15.48 -15.87
C VAL A 305 -4.92 15.59 -15.22
N LEU A 306 -3.95 16.13 -16.00
CA LEU A 306 -2.58 16.32 -15.55
C LEU A 306 -2.42 17.78 -15.11
N ASP A 307 -2.41 18.00 -13.80
CA ASP A 307 -2.07 19.31 -13.20
C ASP A 307 -0.57 19.63 -13.36
N VAL A 308 -0.10 19.75 -14.61
CA VAL A 308 1.28 20.10 -14.95
C VAL A 308 1.31 21.34 -15.84
N SER A 309 2.38 22.12 -15.74
CA SER A 309 2.56 23.26 -16.64
C SER A 309 2.73 22.79 -18.09
N SER A 310 2.43 23.66 -19.06
CA SER A 310 2.59 23.34 -20.49
C SER A 310 4.02 22.94 -20.87
N GLU A 311 5.03 23.50 -20.18
CA GLU A 311 6.45 23.15 -20.34
C GLU A 311 6.74 21.75 -19.84
N ASN A 312 6.27 21.42 -18.63
CA ASN A 312 6.42 20.09 -18.05
C ASN A 312 5.63 19.02 -18.84
N LEU A 313 4.50 19.39 -19.44
CA LEU A 313 3.73 18.48 -20.29
C LEU A 313 4.51 18.10 -21.55
N ALA A 314 5.21 19.05 -22.19
CA ALA A 314 6.04 18.77 -23.34
C ALA A 314 7.19 17.81 -23.00
N LEU A 315 7.84 18.02 -21.85
CA LEU A 315 8.89 17.15 -21.33
C LEU A 315 8.34 15.73 -21.05
N LEU A 316 7.19 15.63 -20.39
CA LEU A 316 6.55 14.34 -20.11
C LEU A 316 6.15 13.59 -21.40
N LYS A 317 5.72 14.31 -22.46
CA LYS A 317 5.41 13.70 -23.77
C LYS A 317 6.65 13.12 -24.43
N GLU A 318 7.79 13.81 -24.38
CA GLU A 318 9.07 13.31 -24.88
C GLU A 318 9.52 12.05 -24.12
N GLU A 319 9.48 12.11 -22.80
CA GLU A 319 9.94 11.00 -21.94
C GLU A 319 9.02 9.77 -22.00
N ALA A 320 7.72 9.99 -22.18
CA ALA A 320 6.77 8.89 -22.37
C ALA A 320 7.08 8.07 -23.63
N GLN A 321 7.76 8.65 -24.64
CA GLN A 321 8.20 7.91 -25.83
C GLN A 321 9.44 7.06 -25.58
N MET A 322 10.27 7.40 -24.58
CA MET A 322 11.53 6.69 -24.27
C MET A 322 11.31 5.36 -23.56
N ILE A 323 10.17 5.16 -22.92
CA ILE A 323 9.89 4.00 -22.09
C ILE A 323 8.58 3.32 -22.53
N ASP A 324 8.53 2.00 -22.56
CA ASP A 324 7.31 1.27 -22.89
C ASP A 324 6.31 1.24 -21.72
N SER A 325 5.03 0.98 -22.03
CA SER A 325 3.96 1.00 -21.03
C SER A 325 4.10 -0.11 -19.98
N ASP A 326 4.61 -1.26 -20.35
CA ASP A 326 4.76 -2.40 -19.46
C ASP A 326 5.88 -2.15 -18.45
N THR A 327 6.99 -1.54 -18.89
CA THR A 327 8.10 -1.12 -18.01
C THR A 327 7.63 -0.02 -17.06
N LEU A 328 6.81 0.94 -17.50
CA LEU A 328 6.20 1.95 -16.62
C LEU A 328 5.32 1.31 -15.54
N ILE A 329 4.43 0.39 -15.93
CA ILE A 329 3.56 -0.33 -14.99
C ILE A 329 4.39 -1.11 -13.97
N ARG A 330 5.46 -1.77 -14.41
CA ARG A 330 6.38 -2.47 -13.52
C ARG A 330 7.06 -1.52 -12.54
N TYR A 331 7.59 -0.40 -13.00
CA TYR A 331 8.25 0.59 -12.13
C TYR A 331 7.26 1.17 -11.11
N ILE A 332 6.04 1.51 -11.53
CA ILE A 332 4.97 1.99 -10.62
C ILE A 332 4.69 0.95 -9.54
N ARG A 333 4.59 -0.34 -9.89
CA ARG A 333 4.35 -1.41 -8.93
C ARG A 333 5.50 -1.53 -7.92
N ILE A 334 6.75 -1.57 -8.40
CA ILE A 334 7.94 -1.67 -7.56
C ILE A 334 8.04 -0.49 -6.59
N PHE A 335 7.85 0.75 -7.08
CA PHE A 335 7.91 1.94 -6.23
C PHE A 335 6.72 2.06 -5.28
N SER A 336 5.53 1.59 -5.66
CA SER A 336 4.37 1.50 -4.76
C SER A 336 4.62 0.54 -3.60
N ASP A 337 5.20 -0.63 -3.87
CA ASP A 337 5.59 -1.60 -2.86
C ASP A 337 6.72 -1.03 -1.97
N LEU A 338 7.71 -0.38 -2.58
CA LEU A 338 8.79 0.30 -1.86
C LEU A 338 8.26 1.37 -0.90
N THR A 339 7.31 2.21 -1.34
CA THR A 339 6.70 3.24 -0.51
C THR A 339 6.05 2.65 0.73
N ASN A 340 5.38 1.49 0.59
CA ASN A 340 4.79 0.78 1.73
C ASN A 340 5.85 0.20 2.67
N GLN A 341 6.94 -0.34 2.14
CA GLN A 341 8.04 -0.89 2.94
C GLN A 341 8.81 0.20 3.69
N LEU A 342 9.03 1.37 3.06
CA LEU A 342 9.73 2.51 3.66
C LEU A 342 9.05 3.06 4.91
N LYS A 343 7.73 2.91 5.06
CA LYS A 343 6.98 3.33 6.25
C LYS A 343 7.47 2.65 7.54
N TYR A 344 7.91 1.40 7.43
CA TYR A 344 8.28 0.56 8.57
C TYR A 344 9.78 0.22 8.60
N ALA A 345 10.53 0.61 7.59
CA ALA A 345 11.96 0.29 7.48
C ALA A 345 12.81 1.17 8.41
N THR A 346 13.73 0.54 9.13
CA THR A 346 14.76 1.22 9.95
C THR A 346 15.87 1.81 9.09
N GLN A 347 16.19 1.17 7.96
CA GLN A 347 17.23 1.60 7.01
C GLN A 347 16.62 1.97 5.66
N LYS A 348 15.89 3.08 5.63
CA LYS A 348 15.17 3.55 4.44
C LYS A 348 16.08 3.74 3.22
N ARG A 349 17.27 4.32 3.43
CA ARG A 349 18.24 4.58 2.38
C ARG A 349 18.70 3.29 1.68
N VAL A 350 19.11 2.28 2.44
CA VAL A 350 19.57 1.00 1.89
C VAL A 350 18.46 0.32 1.07
N LEU A 351 17.22 0.38 1.55
CA LEU A 351 16.08 -0.23 0.85
C LEU A 351 15.82 0.46 -0.50
N LEU A 352 15.90 1.80 -0.55
CA LEU A 352 15.76 2.56 -1.79
C LEU A 352 16.90 2.25 -2.76
N GLU A 353 18.17 2.31 -2.31
CA GLU A 353 19.36 2.03 -3.13
C GLU A 353 19.31 0.62 -3.74
N VAL A 354 19.00 -0.40 -2.92
CA VAL A 354 18.87 -1.80 -3.39
C VAL A 354 17.77 -1.94 -4.45
N THR A 355 16.66 -1.24 -4.27
CA THR A 355 15.56 -1.26 -5.25
C THR A 355 15.98 -0.64 -6.57
N LEU A 356 16.66 0.51 -6.54
CA LEU A 356 17.18 1.18 -7.72
C LEU A 356 18.24 0.35 -8.45
N ILE A 357 19.17 -0.30 -7.70
CA ILE A 357 20.16 -1.21 -8.27
C ILE A 357 19.49 -2.39 -8.99
N LYS A 358 18.43 -2.97 -8.40
CA LYS A 358 17.66 -4.05 -9.05
C LYS A 358 16.99 -3.57 -10.35
N LEU A 359 16.50 -2.34 -10.40
CA LEU A 359 15.94 -1.76 -11.62
C LEU A 359 16.98 -1.57 -12.72
N CYS A 360 18.18 -1.09 -12.36
CA CYS A 360 19.32 -0.97 -13.27
C CYS A 360 19.91 -2.32 -13.70
N ARG A 361 19.73 -3.39 -12.90
CA ARG A 361 20.26 -4.73 -13.16
C ARG A 361 19.19 -5.80 -13.09
N PRO A 362 18.30 -5.92 -14.08
CA PRO A 362 17.21 -6.91 -14.10
C PRO A 362 17.69 -8.35 -13.97
N ALA A 363 18.97 -8.62 -14.26
CA ALA A 363 19.57 -9.94 -14.09
C ALA A 363 19.68 -10.41 -12.62
N MET A 364 19.63 -9.46 -11.66
CA MET A 364 19.67 -9.76 -10.22
C MET A 364 18.28 -10.02 -9.63
N ASP A 365 17.21 -9.69 -10.36
CA ASP A 365 15.85 -9.91 -9.92
C ASP A 365 15.31 -11.24 -10.47
N GLN A 366 14.85 -12.13 -9.57
CA GLN A 366 14.30 -13.45 -9.92
C GLN A 366 12.77 -13.43 -10.13
N ASN A 367 12.15 -12.25 -10.06
CA ASN A 367 10.72 -12.12 -10.29
C ASN A 367 10.34 -12.40 -11.74
N LYS A 368 9.13 -12.95 -11.96
CA LYS A 368 8.61 -13.25 -13.31
C LYS A 368 8.62 -12.04 -14.24
N ASP A 369 8.29 -10.87 -13.71
CA ASP A 369 8.25 -9.61 -14.48
C ASP A 369 9.65 -9.19 -14.97
N ALA A 370 10.70 -9.40 -14.18
CA ALA A 370 12.08 -9.15 -14.57
C ALA A 370 12.57 -10.14 -15.65
N LEU A 371 12.10 -11.37 -15.63
CA LEU A 371 12.37 -12.36 -16.67
C LEU A 371 11.69 -11.99 -17.99
N LEU A 372 10.46 -11.51 -17.95
CA LEU A 372 9.73 -11.03 -19.14
C LEU A 372 10.42 -9.83 -19.80
N ASP A 373 10.92 -8.87 -19.02
CA ASP A 373 11.65 -7.73 -19.55
C ASP A 373 12.98 -8.14 -20.21
N ARG A 374 13.67 -9.14 -19.63
CA ARG A 374 14.88 -9.70 -20.25
C ARG A 374 14.57 -10.39 -21.57
N ILE A 375 13.46 -11.09 -21.66
CA ILE A 375 13.00 -11.72 -22.90
C ILE A 375 12.70 -10.63 -23.94
N ARG A 376 11.95 -9.60 -23.60
CA ARG A 376 11.63 -8.47 -24.48
C ARG A 376 12.86 -7.69 -24.95
N ALA A 377 13.82 -7.46 -24.04
CA ALA A 377 15.08 -6.82 -24.41
C ALA A 377 15.86 -7.65 -25.44
N ILE A 378 15.85 -8.98 -25.30
CA ILE A 378 16.47 -9.90 -26.27
C ILE A 378 15.66 -9.91 -27.58
N GLU A 379 14.34 -9.95 -27.54
CA GLU A 379 13.47 -9.88 -28.71
C GLU A 379 13.71 -8.59 -29.50
N LYS A 380 13.79 -7.45 -28.83
CA LYS A 380 14.07 -6.15 -29.45
C LYS A 380 15.47 -6.11 -30.09
N GLN A 381 16.49 -6.65 -29.43
CA GLN A 381 17.84 -6.77 -30.00
C GLN A 381 17.89 -7.69 -31.22
N LEU A 382 17.06 -8.73 -31.24
CA LEU A 382 16.91 -9.63 -32.41
C LEU A 382 16.21 -8.92 -33.59
N GLU A 383 15.17 -8.12 -33.32
CA GLU A 383 14.44 -7.35 -34.32
C GLU A 383 15.32 -6.23 -34.94
N GLU A 384 16.14 -5.56 -34.11
CA GLU A 384 17.07 -4.51 -34.54
C GLU A 384 18.32 -5.06 -35.26
N GLY A 385 18.46 -6.37 -35.40
CA GLY A 385 19.56 -7.02 -36.10
C GLY A 385 20.93 -6.86 -35.44
N ALA A 386 20.99 -6.44 -34.21
CA ALA A 386 22.21 -6.12 -33.45
C ALA A 386 22.73 -7.28 -32.61
N TRP A 387 22.48 -8.53 -33.04
CA TRP A 387 22.99 -9.67 -32.25
C TRP A 387 24.40 -10.08 -32.69
N GLU A 388 25.42 -9.48 -32.10
CA GLU A 388 26.70 -10.13 -31.90
C GLU A 388 26.58 -11.02 -30.66
N ALA A 389 26.70 -12.35 -30.83
CA ALA A 389 26.71 -13.29 -29.73
C ALA A 389 27.77 -12.86 -28.71
N PRO A 390 27.44 -12.62 -27.42
CA PRO A 390 28.45 -12.26 -26.44
C PRO A 390 29.41 -13.42 -26.30
N VAL A 391 30.66 -13.22 -26.73
CA VAL A 391 31.77 -14.12 -26.42
C VAL A 391 31.93 -14.12 -24.92
N ARG A 392 31.39 -15.13 -24.25
CA ARG A 392 31.66 -15.35 -22.84
C ARG A 392 33.15 -15.68 -22.69
N GLU A 393 33.97 -14.69 -22.39
CA GLU A 393 35.29 -14.95 -21.81
C GLU A 393 35.08 -15.72 -20.49
N ARG A 394 35.35 -17.00 -20.58
CA ARG A 394 35.39 -17.88 -19.42
C ARG A 394 36.69 -17.52 -18.68
N ILE A 395 36.59 -16.72 -17.64
CA ILE A 395 37.72 -16.51 -16.72
C ILE A 395 37.98 -17.85 -16.05
N VAL A 396 38.95 -18.59 -16.57
CA VAL A 396 39.44 -19.82 -15.97
C VAL A 396 40.46 -19.39 -14.92
N TYR A 397 40.09 -19.48 -13.65
CA TYR A 397 41.07 -19.38 -12.56
C TYR A 397 42.04 -20.56 -12.65
N ALA A 398 43.34 -20.31 -12.70
CA ALA A 398 44.43 -21.24 -12.94
C ALA A 398 44.69 -22.23 -11.76
N SER A 399 43.73 -22.40 -10.83
CA SER A 399 43.84 -23.34 -9.70
C SER A 399 43.19 -24.73 -9.92
N ASP A 400 42.39 -24.91 -10.99
CA ASP A 400 41.63 -26.17 -11.17
C ASP A 400 42.04 -26.99 -12.40
N ALA A 401 43.32 -26.88 -12.77
CA ALA A 401 43.88 -27.74 -13.83
C ALA A 401 44.41 -29.06 -13.25
N LYS A 402 43.55 -29.85 -12.60
CA LYS A 402 43.75 -31.30 -12.44
C LYS A 402 42.39 -31.98 -12.40
N GLU A 403 42.28 -32.96 -13.31
CA GLU A 403 41.15 -33.88 -13.49
C GLU A 403 39.90 -33.38 -14.24
N ALA A 404 40.08 -32.99 -15.50
CA ALA A 404 39.00 -33.13 -16.48
C ALA A 404 39.02 -34.56 -17.01
N GLY A 405 38.31 -35.45 -16.33
CA GLY A 405 37.92 -36.73 -16.90
C GLY A 405 36.97 -36.50 -18.09
N GLU A 406 37.06 -37.34 -19.10
CA GLU A 406 36.22 -37.34 -20.30
C GLU A 406 34.72 -37.18 -19.97
N PRO A 407 33.93 -36.47 -20.77
CA PRO A 407 32.50 -36.31 -20.54
C PRO A 407 31.83 -37.67 -20.56
N LYS A 408 31.33 -38.12 -19.43
CA LYS A 408 30.51 -39.32 -19.37
C LYS A 408 29.27 -39.12 -20.24
N PRO A 409 28.89 -40.11 -21.08
CA PRO A 409 27.70 -40.02 -21.91
C PRO A 409 26.45 -39.77 -21.03
N LYS A 410 25.51 -39.00 -21.56
CA LYS A 410 24.20 -38.80 -20.93
C LYS A 410 23.58 -40.18 -20.64
N PRO A 411 22.88 -40.36 -19.50
CA PRO A 411 22.24 -41.64 -19.22
C PRO A 411 21.27 -41.97 -20.35
N GLU A 412 21.55 -43.09 -21.03
CA GLU A 412 20.67 -43.65 -22.06
C GLU A 412 19.35 -44.04 -21.38
N LEU A 413 18.23 -43.68 -22.00
CA LEU A 413 16.91 -44.13 -21.58
C LEU A 413 16.91 -45.69 -21.60
N PRO A 414 16.52 -46.36 -20.50
CA PRO A 414 16.33 -47.78 -20.54
C PRO A 414 15.32 -48.13 -21.63
N GLN A 415 15.63 -49.10 -22.48
CA GLN A 415 14.88 -49.50 -23.70
C GLN A 415 13.40 -49.87 -23.45
N ALA A 416 12.99 -50.13 -22.24
CA ALA A 416 11.58 -50.20 -21.80
C ALA A 416 11.51 -49.96 -20.28
N LEU A 417 10.75 -48.97 -19.85
CA LEU A 417 10.36 -48.80 -18.45
C LEU A 417 9.42 -49.93 -18.07
N ASN A 418 9.77 -50.70 -17.02
CA ASN A 418 8.91 -51.73 -16.51
C ASN A 418 7.56 -51.14 -16.08
N GLU A 419 6.44 -51.75 -16.47
CA GLU A 419 5.09 -51.29 -16.16
C GLU A 419 4.85 -51.11 -14.66
N ASP A 420 5.51 -51.91 -13.84
CA ASP A 420 5.42 -51.88 -12.38
C ASP A 420 6.03 -50.57 -11.81
N VAL A 421 7.19 -50.14 -12.34
CA VAL A 421 7.86 -48.89 -11.94
C VAL A 421 7.03 -47.67 -12.38
N LYS A 422 6.40 -47.74 -13.57
CA LYS A 422 5.48 -46.69 -14.03
C LYS A 422 4.24 -46.56 -13.13
N ALA A 423 3.68 -47.70 -12.70
CA ALA A 423 2.54 -47.70 -11.80
C ALA A 423 2.87 -47.07 -10.43
N VAL A 424 4.06 -47.43 -9.88
CA VAL A 424 4.54 -46.79 -8.62
C VAL A 424 4.69 -45.28 -8.78
N ALA A 425 5.32 -44.83 -9.86
CA ALA A 425 5.54 -43.37 -10.08
C ALA A 425 4.23 -42.60 -10.23
N LYS A 426 3.22 -43.19 -10.88
CA LYS A 426 1.88 -42.57 -11.03
C LYS A 426 1.15 -42.40 -9.69
N ASP A 427 1.24 -43.39 -8.81
CA ASP A 427 0.53 -43.44 -7.55
C ASP A 427 1.38 -43.00 -6.35
N PHE A 428 2.62 -42.55 -6.59
CA PHE A 428 3.59 -42.24 -5.53
C PHE A 428 3.08 -41.17 -4.53
N ARG A 429 2.35 -40.17 -4.98
CA ARG A 429 1.76 -39.18 -4.10
C ARG A 429 0.74 -39.76 -3.12
N MET A 430 0.01 -40.79 -3.53
CA MET A 430 -0.94 -41.49 -2.65
C MET A 430 -0.18 -42.37 -1.64
N ILE A 431 0.88 -43.04 -2.09
CA ILE A 431 1.75 -43.84 -1.24
C ILE A 431 2.41 -42.97 -0.15
N ILE A 432 2.91 -41.79 -0.49
CA ILE A 432 3.48 -40.84 0.48
C ILE A 432 2.46 -40.45 1.57
N ASN A 433 1.19 -40.30 1.21
CA ASN A 433 0.16 -39.86 2.19
C ASN A 433 -0.16 -40.95 3.24
N GLU A 434 0.13 -42.21 2.95
CA GLU A 434 -0.07 -43.34 3.86
C GLU A 434 1.20 -43.67 4.71
N ALA A 435 2.36 -43.06 4.38
CA ALA A 435 3.59 -43.20 5.14
C ALA A 435 3.55 -42.48 6.50
N SER A 436 4.42 -42.91 7.40
CA SER A 436 4.58 -42.27 8.72
C SER A 436 4.85 -40.76 8.61
N PRO A 437 4.43 -39.94 9.61
CA PRO A 437 4.53 -38.45 9.52
C PRO A 437 5.97 -37.97 9.26
N MET A 438 6.95 -38.66 9.81
CA MET A 438 8.37 -38.34 9.65
C MET A 438 8.83 -38.65 8.21
N LEU A 439 8.55 -39.85 7.73
CA LEU A 439 8.92 -40.30 6.40
C LEU A 439 8.22 -39.47 5.30
N ARG A 440 6.96 -39.10 5.51
CA ARG A 440 6.19 -38.23 4.63
C ARG A 440 6.87 -36.88 4.39
N THR A 441 7.49 -36.31 5.42
CA THR A 441 8.18 -35.01 5.32
C THR A 441 9.40 -35.09 4.40
N TYR A 442 10.14 -36.18 4.43
CA TYR A 442 11.29 -36.39 3.55
C TYR A 442 10.87 -36.75 2.12
N LEU A 443 9.91 -37.66 1.96
CA LEU A 443 9.43 -38.11 0.65
C LEU A 443 8.72 -37.01 -0.17
N LYS A 444 8.17 -35.99 0.44
CA LYS A 444 7.60 -34.83 -0.28
C LYS A 444 8.63 -34.07 -1.13
N LYS A 445 9.91 -34.17 -0.80
CA LYS A 445 11.02 -33.55 -1.53
C LYS A 445 11.74 -34.51 -2.48
N ALA A 446 11.35 -35.77 -2.51
CA ALA A 446 11.97 -36.79 -3.32
C ALA A 446 11.54 -36.68 -4.79
N ARG A 447 12.47 -36.97 -5.71
CA ARG A 447 12.22 -37.18 -7.14
C ARG A 447 12.46 -38.61 -7.49
N LEU A 448 11.68 -39.15 -8.42
CA LEU A 448 11.76 -40.54 -8.82
C LEU A 448 12.53 -40.69 -10.12
N SER A 449 13.40 -41.73 -10.17
CA SER A 449 14.11 -42.13 -11.37
C SER A 449 14.08 -43.67 -11.53
N ALA A 450 14.32 -44.15 -12.74
CA ALA A 450 14.46 -45.56 -13.04
C ALA A 450 15.91 -46.03 -12.78
N GLY A 451 16.06 -47.13 -12.05
CA GLY A 451 17.33 -47.82 -11.89
C GLY A 451 17.46 -49.01 -12.82
N GLU A 452 18.64 -49.65 -12.83
CA GLU A 452 18.88 -50.89 -13.58
C GLU A 452 18.02 -52.04 -13.04
N GLY A 453 17.41 -52.80 -13.94
CA GLY A 453 16.46 -53.84 -13.57
C GLY A 453 15.10 -53.28 -13.17
N ASN A 454 14.39 -53.89 -12.25
CA ASN A 454 13.07 -53.43 -11.73
C ASN A 454 13.22 -52.59 -10.48
N ARG A 455 14.19 -51.65 -10.44
CA ARG A 455 14.48 -50.80 -9.28
C ARG A 455 13.97 -49.40 -9.44
N LEU A 456 13.32 -48.90 -8.39
CA LEU A 456 12.92 -47.52 -8.28
C LEU A 456 13.99 -46.73 -7.52
N LEU A 457 14.53 -45.69 -8.13
CA LEU A 457 15.44 -44.78 -7.47
C LEU A 457 14.66 -43.60 -6.85
N ILE A 458 14.81 -43.40 -5.54
CA ILE A 458 14.30 -42.25 -4.81
C ILE A 458 15.48 -41.31 -4.60
N VAL A 459 15.47 -40.16 -5.27
CA VAL A 459 16.54 -39.16 -5.22
C VAL A 459 16.12 -38.00 -4.32
N LEU A 460 16.92 -37.70 -3.32
CA LEU A 460 16.66 -36.65 -2.32
C LEU A 460 17.67 -35.51 -2.44
N PRO A 461 17.27 -34.25 -2.12
CA PRO A 461 18.10 -33.08 -2.36
C PRO A 461 19.28 -32.95 -1.39
N ASP A 462 19.20 -33.53 -0.20
CA ASP A 462 20.19 -33.38 0.86
C ASP A 462 20.59 -34.72 1.50
N GLU A 463 21.80 -34.75 2.06
CA GLU A 463 22.41 -35.97 2.65
C GLU A 463 21.65 -36.47 3.88
N LEU A 464 21.12 -35.54 4.69
CA LEU A 464 20.36 -35.86 5.90
C LEU A 464 19.07 -36.62 5.54
N SER A 465 18.32 -36.08 4.57
CA SER A 465 17.09 -36.71 4.09
C SER A 465 17.37 -38.07 3.42
N ALA A 466 18.44 -38.16 2.62
CA ALA A 466 18.83 -39.40 1.97
C ALA A 466 19.23 -40.48 2.99
N SER A 467 20.04 -40.15 3.99
CA SER A 467 20.45 -41.06 5.05
C SER A 467 19.25 -41.52 5.91
N ALA A 468 18.32 -40.60 6.21
CA ALA A 468 17.13 -40.93 6.99
C ALA A 468 16.21 -41.93 6.23
N VAL A 469 15.99 -41.75 4.94
CA VAL A 469 15.13 -42.60 4.12
C VAL A 469 15.84 -43.93 3.77
N ALA A 470 17.17 -43.94 3.72
CA ALA A 470 17.98 -45.14 3.41
C ALA A 470 18.03 -46.17 4.56
N THR A 471 17.51 -45.86 5.76
CA THR A 471 17.47 -46.82 6.87
C THR A 471 16.65 -48.07 6.50
N PRO A 472 17.05 -49.26 6.97
CA PRO A 472 16.34 -50.51 6.65
C PRO A 472 14.85 -50.46 6.99
N GLU A 473 14.51 -49.87 8.15
CA GLU A 473 13.14 -49.73 8.64
C GLU A 473 12.27 -48.89 7.69
N HIS A 474 12.77 -47.76 7.25
CA HIS A 474 12.03 -46.86 6.33
C HIS A 474 11.94 -47.45 4.91
N LYS A 475 12.98 -48.16 4.44
CA LYS A 475 12.92 -48.87 3.16
C LYS A 475 11.86 -49.98 3.18
N GLU A 476 11.78 -50.77 4.25
CA GLU A 476 10.75 -51.80 4.43
C GLU A 476 9.35 -51.19 4.51
N GLU A 477 9.18 -50.06 5.19
CA GLU A 477 7.90 -49.32 5.25
C GLU A 477 7.46 -48.89 3.84
N ILE A 478 8.34 -48.27 3.05
CA ILE A 478 8.03 -47.84 1.68
C ILE A 478 7.72 -49.02 0.78
N GLN A 479 8.51 -50.10 0.85
CA GLN A 479 8.28 -51.32 0.08
C GLN A 479 6.94 -51.98 0.42
N SER A 480 6.58 -52.04 1.70
CA SER A 480 5.29 -52.55 2.15
C SER A 480 4.11 -51.73 1.63
N LEU A 481 4.22 -50.40 1.65
CA LEU A 481 3.19 -49.49 1.11
C LEU A 481 3.04 -49.64 -0.41
N ILE A 482 4.15 -49.82 -1.14
CA ILE A 482 4.12 -50.08 -2.59
C ILE A 482 3.47 -51.45 -2.86
N GLU A 483 3.83 -52.50 -2.10
CA GLU A 483 3.26 -53.82 -2.26
C GLU A 483 1.77 -53.86 -1.96
N GLN A 484 1.31 -53.15 -0.95
CA GLN A 484 -0.12 -53.00 -0.63
C GLN A 484 -0.90 -52.32 -1.76
N LYS A 485 -0.29 -51.31 -2.43
CA LYS A 485 -0.98 -50.51 -3.44
C LYS A 485 -0.99 -51.14 -4.83
N ILE A 486 0.11 -51.78 -5.23
CA ILE A 486 0.34 -52.30 -6.58
C ILE A 486 0.26 -53.81 -6.63
N GLY A 487 0.33 -54.50 -5.47
CA GLY A 487 0.28 -55.96 -5.38
C GLY A 487 1.56 -56.66 -5.79
N LYS A 488 2.68 -55.94 -5.94
CA LYS A 488 3.97 -56.46 -6.36
C LYS A 488 5.13 -55.82 -5.60
N LYS A 489 6.19 -56.56 -5.33
CA LYS A 489 7.41 -56.06 -4.72
C LYS A 489 8.26 -55.33 -5.75
N VAL A 490 8.60 -54.04 -5.46
CA VAL A 490 9.55 -53.26 -6.25
C VAL A 490 10.76 -52.96 -5.37
N GLU A 491 11.96 -53.25 -5.89
CA GLU A 491 13.20 -52.90 -5.20
C GLU A 491 13.41 -51.38 -5.21
N ILE A 492 13.78 -50.81 -4.05
CA ILE A 492 14.00 -49.37 -3.87
C ILE A 492 15.46 -49.13 -3.57
N ASP A 493 16.04 -48.15 -4.28
CA ASP A 493 17.35 -47.60 -3.95
C ASP A 493 17.21 -46.08 -3.66
N VAL A 494 17.93 -45.58 -2.65
CA VAL A 494 17.89 -44.19 -2.23
C VAL A 494 19.21 -43.55 -2.56
N ARG A 495 19.17 -42.41 -3.28
CA ARG A 495 20.36 -41.65 -3.66
C ARG A 495 20.24 -40.21 -3.31
N GLN A 496 21.36 -39.57 -3.06
CA GLN A 496 21.49 -38.14 -2.86
C GLN A 496 21.78 -37.46 -4.20
N MET A 497 21.23 -36.23 -4.36
CA MET A 497 21.58 -35.37 -5.47
C MET A 497 22.89 -34.64 -5.17
N GLU A 498 23.87 -34.73 -6.07
CA GLU A 498 25.14 -34.02 -5.91
C GLU A 498 24.94 -32.49 -5.95
N ALA A 499 25.55 -31.78 -5.03
CA ALA A 499 25.41 -30.32 -4.91
C ALA A 499 25.89 -29.61 -6.18
N GLY A 500 25.02 -28.73 -6.75
CA GLY A 500 25.35 -27.92 -7.92
C GLY A 500 25.07 -28.57 -9.28
N ARG A 501 24.51 -29.78 -9.34
CA ARG A 501 24.15 -30.47 -10.60
C ARG A 501 22.64 -30.52 -10.79
N ARG A 502 22.17 -30.54 -12.05
CA ARG A 502 20.75 -30.70 -12.37
C ARG A 502 20.35 -32.14 -12.34
N PHE A 503 19.13 -32.45 -11.89
CA PHE A 503 18.58 -33.79 -11.81
C PHE A 503 18.62 -34.51 -13.17
N GLU A 504 18.27 -33.79 -14.22
CA GLU A 504 18.14 -34.27 -15.60
C GLU A 504 19.49 -34.64 -16.26
N ASP A 505 20.63 -34.24 -15.67
CA ASP A 505 21.97 -34.60 -16.17
C ASP A 505 22.43 -35.97 -15.73
N HIS A 506 21.81 -36.55 -14.66
CA HIS A 506 22.24 -37.81 -14.05
C HIS A 506 21.12 -38.81 -13.83
N PHE A 507 19.88 -38.36 -13.84
CA PHE A 507 18.72 -39.19 -13.54
C PHE A 507 17.62 -38.97 -14.57
N VAL A 508 16.85 -40.03 -14.86
CA VAL A 508 15.68 -39.97 -15.73
C VAL A 508 14.46 -39.54 -14.89
N ASP A 509 13.84 -38.42 -15.20
CA ASP A 509 12.67 -37.92 -14.48
C ASP A 509 11.40 -38.68 -14.88
N LEU A 510 10.95 -39.60 -14.02
CA LEU A 510 9.78 -40.43 -14.27
C LEU A 510 8.46 -39.67 -14.22
N GLU A 511 8.36 -38.58 -13.43
CA GLU A 511 7.14 -37.76 -13.36
C GLU A 511 6.89 -37.04 -14.69
N ASN A 512 7.95 -36.52 -15.32
CA ASN A 512 7.85 -35.84 -16.63
C ASN A 512 7.57 -36.83 -17.77
N LEU A 513 8.15 -38.05 -17.73
CA LEU A 513 7.94 -39.08 -18.76
C LEU A 513 6.50 -39.64 -18.76
N ILE A 514 5.86 -39.75 -17.61
CA ILE A 514 4.49 -40.28 -17.48
C ILE A 514 3.41 -39.23 -17.87
N ASN A 515 3.71 -37.93 -17.76
CA ASN A 515 2.81 -36.86 -18.14
C ASN A 515 2.97 -36.37 -19.59
N MET A 516 3.87 -36.89 -20.39
CA MET A 516 3.97 -36.59 -21.82
C MET A 516 2.88 -37.38 -22.58
N GLU A 517 1.87 -36.68 -23.09
CA GLU A 517 0.99 -37.23 -24.13
C GLU A 517 1.81 -37.52 -25.38
N ILE A 518 1.94 -38.79 -25.73
CA ILE A 518 2.54 -39.23 -26.99
C ILE A 518 1.48 -39.03 -28.07
N THR A 519 1.56 -37.96 -28.86
CA THR A 519 0.89 -37.87 -30.15
C THR A 519 1.60 -38.79 -31.13
N VAL A 520 0.98 -39.92 -31.43
CA VAL A 520 1.39 -40.79 -32.54
C VAL A 520 0.91 -40.13 -33.81
N GLU A 521 1.81 -39.59 -34.64
CA GLU A 521 1.51 -39.29 -36.04
C GLU A 521 1.49 -40.60 -36.80
N ASP A 522 0.29 -41.02 -37.22
CA ASP A 522 0.15 -42.10 -38.21
C ASP A 522 0.60 -41.55 -39.58
N GLU A 523 1.53 -42.26 -40.24
CA GLU A 523 1.94 -42.06 -41.62
C GLU A 523 0.80 -42.38 -42.61
#